data_b64e372b7f7ba125fda103fc31692c78
#
_entry.id   b64e372b7f7ba125fda103fc31692c78
#
_cell.length_a   1.000
_cell.length_b   1.000
_cell.length_c   1.000
_cell.angle_alpha   90.00
_cell.angle_beta   90.00
_cell.angle_gamma   90.00
#
_symmetry.space_group_name_H-M   'P 1'
#
loop_
_entity.id
_entity.type
_entity.pdbx_description
1 polymer ?
#
loop_
_entity_poly.entity_id
_entity_poly.type
_entity_poly.pdbx_seq_one_letter_code
_entity_poly.pdbx_strand_id
1 'polypeptide(L)'
;YATDNFYQLKKYDLFKYLFPETNQCLSDDETGLLQPFVEQAMQNTDSRVRENKPVMPAFLIATLLWRPLTIKARFNLEQGMTPYEAEQRAMTSVIKEQAQATSIPKRFVQSIREIWSLQRNFHSKRGMRPYKLLAHKRFRAAYDFLILRVNMNEIDQSLVDWLTTFQEVDEVTQRKMTQPQKKNKK
;
A
#
# COMPACT_ATOMS: atom_id res chain seq x y z
N TYR A 1 18.02 -7.26 10.85
CA TYR A 1 17.25 -6.51 9.85
C TYR A 1 15.79 -6.99 9.80
N ALA A 2 14.90 -6.26 9.07
CA ALA A 2 13.47 -6.58 9.03
C ALA A 2 13.21 -7.94 8.39
N THR A 3 13.92 -8.25 7.30
CA THR A 3 13.82 -9.54 6.60
C THR A 3 14.18 -10.72 7.52
N ASP A 4 15.30 -10.65 8.21
CA ASP A 4 15.75 -11.71 9.11
C ASP A 4 14.75 -11.91 10.26
N ASN A 5 14.26 -10.79 10.85
CA ASN A 5 13.28 -10.84 11.92
C ASN A 5 11.97 -11.50 11.46
N PHE A 6 11.51 -11.18 10.25
CA PHE A 6 10.31 -11.81 9.69
C PHE A 6 10.47 -13.33 9.58
N TYR A 7 11.59 -13.81 9.03
CA TYR A 7 11.88 -15.24 8.96
C TYR A 7 12.03 -15.90 10.32
N GLN A 8 12.68 -15.24 11.29
CA GLN A 8 12.80 -15.78 12.65
C GLN A 8 11.42 -15.89 13.31
N LEU A 9 10.56 -14.91 13.18
CA LEU A 9 9.19 -14.96 13.70
C LEU A 9 8.39 -16.12 13.08
N LYS A 10 8.55 -16.37 11.78
CA LYS A 10 7.92 -17.53 11.10
C LYS A 10 8.53 -18.85 11.59
N LYS A 11 9.85 -18.94 11.65
CA LYS A 11 10.58 -20.15 12.08
C LYS A 11 10.18 -20.62 13.48
N TYR A 12 9.99 -19.68 14.41
CA TYR A 12 9.61 -20.00 15.78
C TYR A 12 8.09 -19.95 16.00
N ASP A 13 7.31 -19.88 14.92
CA ASP A 13 5.84 -19.86 14.96
C ASP A 13 5.25 -18.71 15.80
N LEU A 14 5.99 -17.60 15.91
CA LEU A 14 5.61 -16.41 16.65
C LEU A 14 4.81 -15.42 15.81
N PHE A 15 4.98 -15.45 14.48
CA PHE A 15 4.33 -14.50 13.58
C PHE A 15 2.80 -14.55 13.68
N LYS A 16 2.22 -15.73 13.85
CA LYS A 16 0.76 -15.92 13.99
C LYS A 16 0.16 -15.24 15.22
N TYR A 17 0.95 -15.05 16.27
CA TYR A 17 0.48 -14.33 17.48
C TYR A 17 0.59 -12.82 17.33
N LEU A 18 1.57 -12.34 16.57
CA LEU A 18 1.79 -10.91 16.33
C LEU A 18 0.90 -10.36 15.22
N PHE A 19 0.66 -11.14 14.16
CA PHE A 19 -0.13 -10.76 12.98
C PHE A 19 -1.05 -11.92 12.55
N PRO A 20 -2.07 -12.25 13.36
CA PRO A 20 -2.89 -13.45 13.14
C PRO A 20 -3.62 -13.45 11.79
N GLU A 21 -4.26 -12.34 11.41
CA GLU A 21 -4.97 -12.25 10.13
C GLU A 21 -4.01 -12.31 8.92
N THR A 22 -2.86 -11.65 9.01
CA THR A 22 -1.84 -11.73 7.96
C THR A 22 -1.29 -13.14 7.82
N ASN A 23 -1.05 -13.82 8.95
CA ASN A 23 -0.59 -15.20 8.95
C ASN A 23 -1.61 -16.12 8.29
N GLN A 24 -2.90 -15.95 8.58
CA GLN A 24 -3.97 -16.69 7.92
C GLN A 24 -3.99 -16.41 6.41
N CYS A 25 -3.92 -15.13 6.01
CA CYS A 25 -3.85 -14.77 4.60
C CYS A 25 -2.65 -15.39 3.87
N LEU A 26 -1.48 -15.48 4.53
CA LEU A 26 -0.30 -16.13 3.96
C LEU A 26 -0.47 -17.63 3.81
N SER A 27 -1.20 -18.28 4.74
CA SER A 27 -1.49 -19.71 4.67
C SER A 27 -2.51 -20.05 3.58
N ASP A 28 -3.47 -19.15 3.34
CA ASP A 28 -4.56 -19.33 2.39
C ASP A 28 -4.23 -18.78 0.99
N ASP A 29 -3.00 -18.25 0.78
CA ASP A 29 -2.61 -17.62 -0.48
C ASP A 29 -2.29 -18.65 -1.57
N GLU A 30 -3.31 -19.05 -2.32
CA GLU A 30 -3.19 -19.95 -3.47
C GLU A 30 -2.36 -19.34 -4.63
N THR A 31 -2.22 -18.01 -4.66
CA THR A 31 -1.48 -17.31 -5.72
C THR A 31 0.02 -17.34 -5.52
N GLY A 32 0.48 -17.52 -4.29
CA GLY A 32 1.88 -17.46 -3.89
C GLY A 32 2.50 -16.05 -4.01
N LEU A 33 1.69 -15.01 -4.21
CA LEU A 33 2.18 -13.65 -4.44
C LEU A 33 2.28 -12.83 -3.16
N LEU A 34 1.54 -13.20 -2.11
CA LEU A 34 1.49 -12.41 -0.87
C LEU A 34 2.81 -12.47 -0.09
N GLN A 35 3.43 -13.64 -0.01
CA GLN A 35 4.71 -13.76 0.70
C GLN A 35 5.82 -12.94 0.03
N PRO A 36 6.06 -13.01 -1.29
CA PRO A 36 7.02 -12.14 -1.98
C PRO A 36 6.73 -10.64 -1.80
N PHE A 37 5.47 -10.23 -1.76
CA PHE A 37 5.08 -8.85 -1.49
C PHE A 37 5.54 -8.37 -0.11
N VAL A 38 5.30 -9.18 0.93
CA VAL A 38 5.74 -8.87 2.29
C VAL A 38 7.28 -8.86 2.37
N GLU A 39 7.93 -9.87 1.80
CA GLU A 39 9.39 -9.99 1.79
C GLU A 39 10.07 -8.81 1.08
N GLN A 40 9.54 -8.37 -0.04
CA GLN A 40 10.07 -7.21 -0.76
C GLN A 40 9.98 -5.92 0.07
N ALA A 41 8.89 -5.75 0.83
CA ALA A 41 8.76 -4.60 1.73
C ALA A 41 9.81 -4.64 2.86
N MET A 42 10.09 -5.83 3.41
CA MET A 42 11.15 -6.02 4.41
C MET A 42 12.53 -5.72 3.82
N GLN A 43 12.85 -6.25 2.64
CA GLN A 43 14.11 -6.03 1.92
C GLN A 43 14.30 -4.55 1.58
N ASN A 44 13.27 -3.86 1.10
CA ASN A 44 13.31 -2.42 0.84
C ASN A 44 13.60 -1.62 2.11
N THR A 45 13.04 -2.04 3.24
CA THR A 45 13.31 -1.44 4.55
C THR A 45 14.75 -1.66 4.96
N ASP A 46 15.27 -2.88 4.80
CA ASP A 46 16.67 -3.22 5.11
C ASP A 46 17.67 -2.44 4.25
N SER A 47 17.36 -2.23 2.97
CA SER A 47 18.17 -1.40 2.08
C SER A 47 18.20 0.05 2.54
N ARG A 48 17.07 0.61 2.96
CA ARG A 48 17.03 1.98 3.52
C ARG A 48 17.85 2.10 4.79
N VAL A 49 17.80 1.10 5.69
CA VAL A 49 18.63 1.09 6.91
C VAL A 49 20.11 1.06 6.57
N ARG A 50 20.52 0.21 5.62
CA ARG A 50 21.92 0.15 5.15
C ARG A 50 22.43 1.45 4.54
N GLU A 51 21.53 2.17 3.87
CA GLU A 51 21.82 3.47 3.25
C GLU A 51 21.65 4.65 4.21
N ASN A 52 21.47 4.41 5.51
CA ASN A 52 21.18 5.43 6.52
C ASN A 52 19.98 6.33 6.19
N LYS A 53 19.02 5.83 5.42
CA LYS A 53 17.78 6.52 5.10
C LYS A 53 16.74 6.30 6.19
N PRO A 54 15.89 7.29 6.50
CA PRO A 54 14.85 7.13 7.49
C PRO A 54 13.86 6.04 7.08
N VAL A 55 13.49 5.19 8.05
CA VAL A 55 12.46 4.17 7.89
C VAL A 55 11.19 4.57 8.63
N MET A 56 10.04 4.16 8.09
CA MET A 56 8.74 4.43 8.68
C MET A 56 8.07 3.11 9.07
N PRO A 57 8.02 2.76 10.37
CA PRO A 57 7.37 1.52 10.82
C PRO A 57 5.92 1.37 10.33
N ALA A 58 5.20 2.47 10.19
CA ALA A 58 3.83 2.48 9.65
C ALA A 58 3.75 1.88 8.22
N PHE A 59 4.82 1.97 7.41
CA PHE A 59 4.87 1.38 6.09
C PHE A 59 4.84 -0.16 6.15
N LEU A 60 5.66 -0.76 7.01
CA LEU A 60 5.68 -2.23 7.19
C LEU A 60 4.34 -2.73 7.74
N ILE A 61 3.76 -2.02 8.72
CA ILE A 61 2.45 -2.39 9.26
C ILE A 61 1.38 -2.28 8.16
N ALA A 62 1.39 -1.21 7.36
CA ALA A 62 0.47 -1.06 6.23
C ALA A 62 0.62 -2.20 5.22
N THR A 63 1.85 -2.65 4.95
CA THR A 63 2.11 -3.79 4.05
C THR A 63 1.59 -5.10 4.62
N LEU A 64 1.92 -5.40 5.86
CA LEU A 64 1.47 -6.63 6.52
C LEU A 64 -0.06 -6.73 6.57
N LEU A 65 -0.75 -5.63 6.82
CA LEU A 65 -2.21 -5.60 6.96
C LEU A 65 -2.95 -5.34 5.63
N TRP A 66 -2.26 -5.26 4.49
CA TRP A 66 -2.89 -4.96 3.21
C TRP A 66 -3.86 -6.05 2.75
N ARG A 67 -3.45 -7.31 2.80
CA ARG A 67 -4.32 -8.42 2.38
C ARG A 67 -5.56 -8.56 3.26
N PRO A 68 -5.46 -8.58 4.60
CA PRO A 68 -6.63 -8.48 5.48
C PRO A 68 -7.56 -7.31 5.15
N LEU A 69 -7.00 -6.13 4.85
CA LEU A 69 -7.77 -4.96 4.45
C LEU A 69 -8.57 -5.20 3.17
N THR A 70 -7.92 -5.71 2.12
CA THR A 70 -8.56 -5.91 0.81
C THR A 70 -9.68 -6.95 0.87
N ILE A 71 -9.49 -8.02 1.65
CA ILE A 71 -10.52 -9.04 1.90
C ILE A 71 -11.74 -8.41 2.59
N LYS A 72 -11.53 -7.65 3.67
CA LYS A 72 -12.65 -6.99 4.39
C LYS A 72 -13.33 -5.91 3.56
N ALA A 73 -12.57 -5.15 2.77
CA ALA A 73 -13.15 -4.16 1.86
C ALA A 73 -14.03 -4.83 0.79
N ARG A 74 -13.57 -5.92 0.21
CA ARG A 74 -14.35 -6.72 -0.74
C ARG A 74 -15.63 -7.26 -0.10
N PHE A 75 -15.55 -7.87 1.07
CA PHE A 75 -16.73 -8.33 1.81
C PHE A 75 -17.73 -7.21 2.04
N ASN A 76 -17.28 -6.02 2.46
CA ASN A 76 -18.16 -4.87 2.68
C ASN A 76 -18.83 -4.39 1.38
N LEU A 77 -18.14 -4.45 0.23
CA LEU A 77 -18.73 -4.16 -1.08
C LEU A 77 -19.82 -5.15 -1.44
N GLU A 78 -19.61 -6.45 -1.18
CA GLU A 78 -20.60 -7.51 -1.40
C GLU A 78 -21.85 -7.34 -0.50
N GLN A 79 -21.72 -6.65 0.64
CA GLN A 79 -22.82 -6.25 1.52
C GLN A 79 -23.54 -4.95 1.04
N GLY A 80 -23.22 -4.44 -0.14
CA GLY A 80 -23.86 -3.27 -0.75
C GLY A 80 -23.35 -1.90 -0.32
N MET A 81 -22.20 -1.84 0.36
CA MET A 81 -21.59 -0.55 0.70
C MET A 81 -20.96 0.11 -0.54
N THR A 82 -20.90 1.45 -0.53
CA THR A 82 -20.12 2.16 -1.53
C THR A 82 -18.62 1.84 -1.40
N PRO A 83 -17.83 1.95 -2.48
CA PRO A 83 -16.38 1.67 -2.41
C PRO A 83 -15.64 2.46 -1.33
N TYR A 84 -16.04 3.70 -1.10
CA TYR A 84 -15.47 4.53 -0.06
C TYR A 84 -15.80 4.02 1.35
N GLU A 85 -17.08 3.76 1.62
CA GLU A 85 -17.53 3.25 2.92
C GLU A 85 -16.93 1.88 3.22
N ALA A 86 -16.93 0.98 2.23
CA ALA A 86 -16.34 -0.34 2.35
C ALA A 86 -14.87 -0.31 2.77
N GLU A 87 -14.08 0.56 2.13
CA GLU A 87 -12.68 0.78 2.45
C GLU A 87 -12.49 1.37 3.84
N GLN A 88 -13.23 2.44 4.20
CA GLN A 88 -13.11 3.10 5.51
C GLN A 88 -13.49 2.16 6.67
N ARG A 89 -14.53 1.36 6.48
CA ARG A 89 -14.95 0.35 7.45
C ARG A 89 -13.90 -0.76 7.59
N ALA A 90 -13.36 -1.25 6.49
CA ALA A 90 -12.30 -2.25 6.49
C ALA A 90 -11.03 -1.75 7.20
N MET A 91 -10.57 -0.52 6.92
CA MET A 91 -9.43 0.09 7.60
C MET A 91 -9.64 0.14 9.13
N THR A 92 -10.85 0.51 9.56
CA THR A 92 -11.19 0.60 10.98
C THR A 92 -11.17 -0.78 11.63
N SER A 93 -11.77 -1.78 10.99
CA SER A 93 -11.84 -3.16 11.47
C SER A 93 -10.45 -3.78 11.60
N VAL A 94 -9.66 -3.73 10.52
CA VAL A 94 -8.30 -4.31 10.51
C VAL A 94 -7.40 -3.71 11.58
N ILE A 95 -7.40 -2.38 11.74
CA ILE A 95 -6.59 -1.72 12.76
C ILE A 95 -7.06 -2.10 14.18
N LYS A 96 -8.37 -2.17 14.40
CA LYS A 96 -8.95 -2.55 15.70
C LYS A 96 -8.60 -4.00 16.05
N GLU A 97 -8.73 -4.92 15.12
CA GLU A 97 -8.46 -6.34 15.32
C GLU A 97 -6.96 -6.59 15.52
N GLN A 98 -6.11 -5.97 14.69
CA GLN A 98 -4.66 -6.06 14.88
C GLN A 98 -4.21 -5.53 16.25
N ALA A 99 -4.85 -4.46 16.75
CA ALA A 99 -4.53 -3.90 18.05
C ALA A 99 -4.83 -4.84 19.23
N GLN A 100 -5.64 -5.87 19.05
CA GLN A 100 -5.89 -6.91 20.05
C GLN A 100 -4.71 -7.90 20.15
N ALA A 101 -4.03 -8.17 19.05
CA ALA A 101 -2.85 -9.04 19.00
C ALA A 101 -1.56 -8.27 19.31
N THR A 102 -1.38 -7.11 18.65
CA THR A 102 -0.19 -6.28 18.82
C THR A 102 -0.58 -4.82 18.78
N SER A 103 -0.25 -4.08 19.84
CA SER A 103 -0.56 -2.66 19.95
C SER A 103 0.09 -1.85 18.84
N ILE A 104 -0.73 -1.12 18.07
CA ILE A 104 -0.26 -0.15 17.09
C ILE A 104 -0.23 1.24 17.73
N PRO A 105 0.94 1.88 17.87
CA PRO A 105 1.01 3.24 18.40
C PRO A 105 0.11 4.20 17.61
N LYS A 106 -0.68 5.02 18.30
CA LYS A 106 -1.63 5.96 17.68
C LYS A 106 -1.01 6.84 16.59
N ARG A 107 0.26 7.25 16.78
CA ARG A 107 1.01 8.03 15.79
C ARG A 107 1.19 7.32 14.42
N PHE A 108 1.14 5.99 14.39
CA PHE A 108 1.27 5.22 13.14
C PHE A 108 -0.07 5.00 12.45
N VAL A 109 -1.16 4.93 13.19
CA VAL A 109 -2.51 4.67 12.65
C VAL A 109 -2.87 5.66 11.54
N GLN A 110 -2.65 6.96 11.76
CA GLN A 110 -2.92 7.97 10.75
C GLN A 110 -2.07 7.77 9.49
N SER A 111 -0.78 7.46 9.64
CA SER A 111 0.12 7.23 8.51
C SER A 111 -0.25 5.99 7.71
N ILE A 112 -0.67 4.91 8.38
CA ILE A 112 -1.16 3.68 7.76
C ILE A 112 -2.39 3.99 6.91
N ARG A 113 -3.38 4.68 7.48
CA ARG A 113 -4.61 5.08 6.76
C ARG A 113 -4.31 5.99 5.56
N GLU A 114 -3.39 6.94 5.70
CA GLU A 114 -2.96 7.82 4.60
C GLU A 114 -2.32 7.03 3.45
N ILE A 115 -1.43 6.06 3.75
CA ILE A 115 -0.81 5.20 2.74
C ILE A 115 -1.88 4.41 1.96
N TRP A 116 -2.84 3.80 2.65
CA TRP A 116 -3.91 3.02 2.04
C TRP A 116 -4.88 3.89 1.22
N SER A 117 -5.34 5.02 1.77
CA SER A 117 -6.29 5.92 1.09
C SER A 117 -5.71 6.52 -0.18
N LEU A 118 -4.39 6.79 -0.22
CA LEU A 118 -3.72 7.31 -1.41
C LEU A 118 -3.70 6.30 -2.56
N GLN A 119 -3.80 4.99 -2.29
CA GLN A 119 -3.78 3.97 -3.34
C GLN A 119 -4.86 4.20 -4.39
N ARG A 120 -6.07 4.56 -3.97
CA ARG A 120 -7.16 4.87 -4.88
C ARG A 120 -6.90 6.13 -5.72
N ASN A 121 -6.22 7.11 -5.15
CA ASN A 121 -5.97 8.40 -5.80
C ASN A 121 -4.97 8.32 -6.95
N PHE A 122 -4.08 7.31 -6.97
CA PHE A 122 -3.10 7.12 -8.03
C PHE A 122 -3.71 6.92 -9.42
N HIS A 123 -4.92 6.37 -9.51
CA HIS A 123 -5.62 6.19 -10.79
C HIS A 123 -6.10 7.50 -11.43
N SER A 124 -6.05 8.61 -10.71
CA SER A 124 -6.54 9.91 -11.18
C SER A 124 -5.44 10.69 -11.91
N LYS A 125 -5.27 10.43 -13.21
CA LYS A 125 -4.21 11.03 -14.05
C LYS A 125 -4.51 12.43 -14.60
N ARG A 126 -5.68 13.05 -14.30
CA ARG A 126 -6.17 14.28 -14.95
C ARG A 126 -6.32 15.47 -14.01
N GLY A 127 -6.12 16.67 -14.57
CA GLY A 127 -6.30 17.93 -13.87
C GLY A 127 -5.34 18.12 -12.69
N MET A 128 -5.82 18.70 -11.61
CA MET A 128 -5.00 19.03 -10.43
C MET A 128 -4.76 17.85 -9.48
N ARG A 129 -5.40 16.71 -9.71
CA ARG A 129 -5.30 15.55 -8.79
C ARG A 129 -3.89 14.98 -8.66
N PRO A 130 -3.13 14.76 -9.77
CA PRO A 130 -1.74 14.29 -9.67
C PRO A 130 -0.83 15.26 -8.91
N TYR A 131 -1.00 16.57 -9.09
CA TYR A 131 -0.22 17.59 -8.37
C TYR A 131 -0.50 17.55 -6.86
N LYS A 132 -1.78 17.48 -6.48
CA LYS A 132 -2.16 17.34 -5.06
C LYS A 132 -1.62 16.05 -4.44
N LEU A 133 -1.56 14.99 -5.24
CA LEU A 133 -1.00 13.71 -4.82
C LEU A 133 0.50 13.83 -4.58
N LEU A 134 1.28 14.43 -5.50
CA LEU A 134 2.71 14.69 -5.33
C LEU A 134 3.02 15.55 -4.10
N ALA A 135 2.19 16.56 -3.83
CA ALA A 135 2.36 17.45 -2.69
C ALA A 135 2.01 16.80 -1.33
N HIS A 136 1.46 15.59 -1.33
CA HIS A 136 1.04 14.94 -0.10
C HIS A 136 2.25 14.42 0.71
N LYS A 137 2.31 14.73 2.01
CA LYS A 137 3.42 14.34 2.90
C LYS A 137 3.74 12.84 2.94
N ARG A 138 2.77 11.97 2.59
CA ARG A 138 2.93 10.51 2.53
C ARG A 138 3.06 9.99 1.10
N PHE A 139 3.16 10.89 0.11
CA PHE A 139 3.25 10.47 -1.29
C PHE A 139 4.34 9.43 -1.52
N ARG A 140 5.56 9.68 -1.06
CA ARG A 140 6.68 8.75 -1.27
C ARG A 140 6.39 7.35 -0.72
N ALA A 141 5.92 7.26 0.52
CA ALA A 141 5.59 5.97 1.12
C ALA A 141 4.43 5.26 0.39
N ALA A 142 3.39 6.02 -0.01
CA ALA A 142 2.28 5.46 -0.76
C ALA A 142 2.68 5.03 -2.18
N TYR A 143 3.62 5.74 -2.81
CA TYR A 143 4.16 5.38 -4.11
C TYR A 143 5.05 4.12 -4.04
N ASP A 144 5.94 4.02 -3.05
CA ASP A 144 6.73 2.81 -2.80
C ASP A 144 5.79 1.60 -2.55
N PHE A 145 4.69 1.83 -1.85
CA PHE A 145 3.65 0.82 -1.63
C PHE A 145 2.92 0.43 -2.94
N LEU A 146 2.62 1.38 -3.81
CA LEU A 146 2.02 1.12 -5.12
C LEU A 146 2.93 0.22 -5.98
N ILE A 147 4.25 0.47 -5.97
CA ILE A 147 5.23 -0.36 -6.68
C ILE A 147 5.18 -1.81 -6.19
N LEU A 148 5.09 -2.03 -4.88
CA LEU A 148 4.96 -3.39 -4.33
C LEU A 148 3.70 -4.11 -4.84
N ARG A 149 2.59 -3.39 -5.04
CA ARG A 149 1.33 -3.94 -5.53
C ARG A 149 1.38 -4.42 -6.98
N VAL A 150 2.32 -3.90 -7.78
CA VAL A 150 2.58 -4.44 -9.13
C VAL A 150 3.00 -5.90 -9.05
N ASN A 151 3.85 -6.26 -8.09
CA ASN A 151 4.32 -7.63 -7.90
C ASN A 151 3.20 -8.60 -7.48
N MET A 152 2.08 -8.09 -6.97
CA MET A 152 0.87 -8.86 -6.68
C MET A 152 -0.13 -8.91 -7.85
N ASN A 153 0.22 -8.39 -9.01
CA ASN A 153 -0.67 -8.23 -10.16
C ASN A 153 -1.96 -7.42 -9.86
N GLU A 154 -1.94 -6.59 -8.81
CA GLU A 154 -3.06 -5.71 -8.46
C GLU A 154 -3.05 -4.39 -9.24
N ILE A 155 -1.89 -3.99 -9.72
CA ILE A 155 -1.63 -2.71 -10.39
C ILE A 155 -0.87 -2.96 -11.68
N ASP A 156 -1.32 -2.31 -12.75
CA ASP A 156 -0.63 -2.31 -14.03
C ASP A 156 0.66 -1.48 -13.95
N GLN A 157 1.77 -2.02 -14.48
CA GLN A 157 3.06 -1.35 -14.52
C GLN A 157 2.99 0.02 -15.18
N SER A 158 2.15 0.18 -16.20
CA SER A 158 1.95 1.46 -16.89
C SER A 158 1.46 2.61 -16.01
N LEU A 159 0.80 2.30 -14.89
CA LEU A 159 0.43 3.32 -13.90
C LEU A 159 1.66 3.82 -13.14
N VAL A 160 2.53 2.91 -12.74
CA VAL A 160 3.78 3.24 -12.04
C VAL A 160 4.70 4.02 -12.98
N ASP A 161 4.87 3.57 -14.24
CA ASP A 161 5.69 4.25 -15.24
C ASP A 161 5.20 5.69 -15.51
N TRP A 162 3.89 5.87 -15.64
CA TRP A 162 3.29 7.19 -15.78
C TRP A 162 3.57 8.10 -14.58
N LEU A 163 3.42 7.57 -13.37
CA LEU A 163 3.67 8.34 -12.14
C LEU A 163 5.15 8.67 -11.95
N THR A 164 6.05 7.75 -12.32
CA THR A 164 7.50 7.97 -12.31
C THR A 164 7.84 9.14 -13.24
N THR A 165 7.41 9.03 -14.50
CA THR A 165 7.62 10.08 -15.51
C THR A 165 7.05 11.42 -15.02
N PHE A 166 5.84 11.43 -14.46
CA PHE A 166 5.19 12.64 -13.96
C PHE A 166 5.96 13.33 -12.84
N GLN A 167 6.71 12.57 -12.01
CA GLN A 167 7.58 13.13 -10.96
C GLN A 167 8.86 13.77 -11.51
N GLU A 168 9.36 13.31 -12.65
CA GLU A 168 10.69 13.64 -13.17
C GLU A 168 10.68 14.74 -14.23
N VAL A 169 9.54 14.95 -14.91
CA VAL A 169 9.41 15.92 -15.98
C VAL A 169 9.11 17.33 -15.48
N ASP A 170 9.40 18.33 -16.34
CA ASP A 170 9.10 19.73 -16.09
C ASP A 170 7.58 20.03 -16.03
N GLU A 171 7.20 21.18 -15.48
CA GLU A 171 5.80 21.59 -15.32
C GLU A 171 5.03 21.68 -16.65
N VAL A 172 5.69 22.03 -17.76
CA VAL A 172 5.05 22.15 -19.07
C VAL A 172 4.63 20.76 -19.55
N THR A 173 5.51 19.79 -19.40
CA THR A 173 5.26 18.38 -19.74
C THR A 173 4.21 17.78 -18.79
N GLN A 174 4.28 18.05 -17.49
CA GLN A 174 3.25 17.63 -16.52
C GLN A 174 1.86 18.14 -16.92
N ARG A 175 1.75 19.41 -17.35
CA ARG A 175 0.49 19.98 -17.83
C ARG A 175 -0.06 19.23 -19.04
N LYS A 176 0.82 18.87 -20.00
CA LYS A 176 0.42 18.05 -21.17
C LYS A 176 -0.06 16.66 -20.75
N MET A 177 0.62 16.01 -19.81
CA MET A 177 0.27 14.68 -19.31
C MET A 177 -1.08 14.65 -18.59
N THR A 178 -1.51 15.76 -17.99
CA THR A 178 -2.77 15.84 -17.21
C THR A 178 -3.95 16.39 -18.00
N GLN A 179 -3.74 16.84 -19.25
CA GLN A 179 -4.80 17.32 -20.13
C GLN A 179 -5.66 16.16 -20.67
N PRO A 180 -6.96 16.36 -20.89
CA PRO A 180 -7.77 15.37 -21.57
C PRO A 180 -7.24 15.18 -23.01
N GLN A 181 -6.96 13.95 -23.38
CA GLN A 181 -6.68 13.66 -24.79
C GLN A 181 -7.88 14.05 -25.62
N LYS A 182 -7.71 14.95 -26.60
CA LYS A 182 -8.74 15.24 -27.60
C LYS A 182 -9.06 13.91 -28.30
N LYS A 183 -10.26 13.37 -28.08
CA LYS A 183 -10.75 12.26 -28.89
C LYS A 183 -10.78 12.77 -30.33
N ASN A 184 -9.91 12.27 -31.19
CA ASN A 184 -10.08 12.40 -32.63
C ASN A 184 -11.42 11.71 -32.96
N LYS A 185 -12.46 12.53 -33.21
CA LYS A 185 -13.67 12.05 -33.85
C LYS A 185 -13.27 11.62 -35.25
N LYS A 186 -13.20 10.30 -35.49
CA LYS A 186 -13.33 9.73 -36.83
C LYS A 186 -14.79 9.67 -37.19
#